data_ea38d7dce5e2641b5f53b087ece61b01
#
_entry.id   ea38d7dce5e2641b5f53b087ece61b01
#
_cell.length_a   1.000
_cell.length_b   1.000
_cell.length_c   1.000
_cell.angle_alpha   90.00
_cell.angle_beta   90.00
_cell.angle_gamma   90.00
#
_symmetry.space_group_name_H-M   'P 1'
#
loop_
_entity.id
_entity.type
_entity.pdbx_description
1 polymer ?
#
loop_
_entity_poly.entity_id
_entity_poly.type
_entity_poly.pdbx_seq_one_letter_code
_entity_poly.pdbx_strand_id
1 'polypeptide(L)'
;YTYIKYRVTWGKEDYSGNAVSTPMSKLAYDLLGRVSSNPEMLKKYDSKPLETEATSRVCDYLIVTIDAYKEAAERIASWKSRLGFKCNIFSKPKWERNNNPQFVADSIRKYCDNVLKCRPDYLLIIGSNNDVPAYKPMAPNTYCSDAPAARFDNLSRNDDIIRGRISVYSAKEAISVVDKIISYEDNPPVDSEFYNNALAVSLFYPNDYLKNYEDKGQDFFSEVEGINIDLKTLGYNVERKYN
;
A
#
# COMPACT_ATOMS: atom_id res chain seq x y z
N TYR A 1 -11.01 29.70 11.18
CA TYR A 1 -11.02 28.41 10.46
C TYR A 1 -11.68 28.61 9.12
N THR A 2 -10.92 28.50 8.03
CA THR A 2 -11.45 28.58 6.67
C THR A 2 -11.83 27.15 6.25
N TYR A 3 -13.13 26.86 6.20
CA TYR A 3 -13.62 25.57 5.70
C TYR A 3 -13.59 25.59 4.18
N ILE A 4 -12.88 24.63 3.57
CA ILE A 4 -13.02 24.34 2.14
C ILE A 4 -14.28 23.50 1.98
N LYS A 5 -15.36 24.12 1.50
CA LYS A 5 -16.57 23.40 1.09
C LYS A 5 -16.41 22.99 -0.37
N TYR A 6 -16.24 21.70 -0.65
CA TYR A 6 -16.44 21.22 -2.01
C TYR A 6 -17.74 20.42 -2.10
N ARG A 7 -18.42 20.63 -3.21
CA ARG A 7 -19.58 19.84 -3.57
C ARG A 7 -19.14 18.83 -4.62
N VAL A 8 -19.14 17.56 -4.30
CA VAL A 8 -19.01 16.49 -5.29
C VAL A 8 -20.38 16.26 -5.91
N THR A 9 -20.55 16.66 -7.17
CA THR A 9 -21.74 16.34 -7.95
C THR A 9 -21.43 15.08 -8.76
N TRP A 10 -22.06 13.97 -8.41
CA TRP A 10 -22.03 12.76 -9.22
C TRP A 10 -22.89 13.00 -10.45
N GLY A 11 -22.28 12.95 -11.65
CA GLY A 11 -23.05 12.90 -12.89
C GLY A 11 -23.93 11.66 -12.91
N LYS A 12 -25.12 11.76 -13.44
CA LYS A 12 -25.94 10.59 -13.79
C LYS A 12 -25.26 9.90 -14.98
N GLU A 13 -24.28 9.07 -14.73
CA GLU A 13 -23.92 8.03 -15.67
C GLU A 13 -24.66 6.78 -15.26
N ASP A 14 -25.53 6.32 -16.15
CA ASP A 14 -26.17 5.03 -16.05
C ASP A 14 -25.10 3.94 -16.16
N TYR A 15 -24.45 3.61 -15.06
CA TYR A 15 -23.72 2.37 -14.91
C TYR A 15 -24.77 1.23 -14.78
N SER A 16 -25.29 0.76 -15.90
CA SER A 16 -26.05 -0.47 -15.99
C SER A 16 -25.18 -1.74 -15.88
N GLY A 17 -23.98 -1.62 -15.36
CA GLY A 17 -23.15 -2.75 -14.98
C GLY A 17 -23.56 -3.21 -13.58
N ASN A 18 -23.89 -4.49 -13.43
CA ASN A 18 -24.02 -5.13 -12.12
C ASN A 18 -22.73 -4.89 -11.34
N ALA A 19 -22.70 -3.84 -10.51
CA ALA A 19 -21.66 -3.66 -9.53
C ALA A 19 -21.81 -4.82 -8.54
N VAL A 20 -21.03 -5.86 -8.75
CA VAL A 20 -20.80 -6.86 -7.71
C VAL A 20 -20.03 -6.10 -6.62
N SER A 21 -20.76 -5.62 -5.62
CA SER A 21 -20.16 -5.00 -4.46
C SER A 21 -19.37 -6.07 -3.74
N THR A 22 -18.06 -6.07 -3.93
CA THR A 22 -17.19 -6.88 -3.09
C THR A 22 -17.35 -6.38 -1.67
N PRO A 23 -17.72 -7.20 -0.70
CA PRO A 23 -17.91 -6.75 0.67
C PRO A 23 -16.59 -6.12 1.17
N MET A 24 -16.69 -4.90 1.68
CA MET A 24 -15.55 -4.20 2.27
C MET A 24 -15.08 -4.97 3.50
N SER A 25 -13.77 -5.16 3.65
CA SER A 25 -13.25 -5.77 4.87
C SER A 25 -13.59 -4.89 6.09
N LYS A 26 -13.78 -5.50 7.26
CA LYS A 26 -14.04 -4.75 8.50
C LYS A 26 -12.98 -3.69 8.74
N LEU A 27 -11.72 -4.03 8.47
CA LEU A 27 -10.61 -3.09 8.61
C LEU A 27 -10.74 -1.88 7.67
N ALA A 28 -11.06 -2.11 6.39
CA ALA A 28 -11.25 -1.03 5.44
C ALA A 28 -12.44 -0.14 5.85
N TYR A 29 -13.50 -0.73 6.36
CA TYR A 29 -14.66 -0.01 6.90
C TYR A 29 -14.27 0.85 8.11
N ASP A 30 -13.54 0.27 9.07
CA ASP A 30 -13.09 0.98 10.28
C ASP A 30 -12.10 2.11 9.92
N LEU A 31 -11.20 1.91 8.96
CA LEU A 31 -10.28 2.94 8.47
C LEU A 31 -11.04 4.07 7.78
N LEU A 32 -11.98 3.76 6.89
CA LEU A 32 -12.82 4.76 6.24
C LEU A 32 -13.66 5.54 7.25
N GLY A 33 -14.15 4.88 8.29
CA GLY A 33 -14.89 5.53 9.38
C GLY A 33 -14.05 6.57 10.14
N ARG A 34 -12.74 6.35 10.24
CA ARG A 34 -11.82 7.27 10.92
C ARG A 34 -11.38 8.46 10.08
N VAL A 35 -11.24 8.27 8.75
CA VAL A 35 -10.74 9.30 7.83
C VAL A 35 -11.85 10.03 7.08
N SER A 36 -13.07 9.51 7.10
CA SER A 36 -14.21 10.13 6.43
C SER A 36 -14.71 11.34 7.21
N SER A 37 -14.95 12.45 6.53
CA SER A 37 -15.59 13.65 7.12
C SER A 37 -17.08 13.46 7.42
N ASN A 38 -17.69 12.38 6.91
CA ASN A 38 -19.09 12.02 7.10
C ASN A 38 -19.27 10.51 7.27
N PRO A 39 -18.77 9.94 8.38
CA PRO A 39 -18.77 8.48 8.61
C PRO A 39 -20.18 7.88 8.65
N GLU A 40 -21.20 8.67 8.93
CA GLU A 40 -22.60 8.24 8.89
C GLU A 40 -23.07 7.82 7.49
N MET A 41 -22.42 8.32 6.44
CA MET A 41 -22.71 7.92 5.07
C MET A 41 -22.26 6.48 4.78
N LEU A 42 -21.24 5.98 5.50
CA LEU A 42 -20.79 4.60 5.36
C LEU A 42 -21.88 3.59 5.71
N LYS A 43 -22.77 3.94 6.64
CA LYS A 43 -23.91 3.09 7.03
C LYS A 43 -24.87 2.80 5.87
N LYS A 44 -24.89 3.65 4.83
CA LYS A 44 -25.70 3.43 3.62
C LYS A 44 -25.09 2.39 2.69
N TYR A 45 -23.81 2.13 2.84
CA TYR A 45 -23.05 1.14 2.07
C TYR A 45 -22.79 -0.12 2.89
N ASP A 46 -23.50 -0.28 4.01
CA ASP A 46 -23.51 -1.51 4.81
C ASP A 46 -24.02 -2.69 3.96
N SER A 47 -23.14 -3.22 3.13
CA SER A 47 -23.15 -4.64 2.92
C SER A 47 -22.69 -5.21 4.26
N LYS A 48 -23.60 -5.81 5.03
CA LYS A 48 -23.32 -6.46 6.32
C LYS A 48 -21.95 -7.12 6.25
N PRO A 49 -21.00 -6.80 7.15
CA PRO A 49 -19.80 -7.59 7.25
C PRO A 49 -20.27 -9.03 7.35
N LEU A 50 -19.78 -9.90 6.51
CA LEU A 50 -20.03 -11.33 6.67
C LEU A 50 -19.44 -11.72 8.01
N GLU A 51 -20.22 -11.63 9.08
CA GLU A 51 -19.82 -12.00 10.46
C GLU A 51 -19.34 -13.46 10.52
N THR A 52 -19.69 -14.25 9.51
CA THR A 52 -19.28 -15.64 9.38
C THR A 52 -17.84 -15.85 8.88
N GLU A 53 -17.21 -14.86 8.25
CA GLU A 53 -15.83 -15.04 7.72
C GLU A 53 -14.73 -14.70 8.73
N ALA A 54 -14.99 -13.85 9.71
CA ALA A 54 -13.92 -13.39 10.64
C ALA A 54 -13.35 -14.51 11.55
N THR A 55 -14.12 -15.56 11.81
CA THR A 55 -13.72 -16.68 12.67
C THR A 55 -12.99 -17.80 11.94
N SER A 56 -13.10 -17.86 10.59
CA SER A 56 -12.51 -18.94 9.79
C SER A 56 -11.34 -18.53 8.89
N ARG A 57 -10.96 -17.24 8.84
CA ARG A 57 -9.85 -16.79 8.02
C ARG A 57 -8.55 -17.47 8.44
N VAL A 58 -7.87 -18.04 7.45
CA VAL A 58 -6.58 -18.74 7.64
C VAL A 58 -5.41 -17.77 7.53
N CYS A 59 -5.62 -16.60 6.93
CA CYS A 59 -4.59 -15.61 6.68
C CYS A 59 -5.17 -14.21 6.60
N ASP A 60 -4.65 -13.29 7.43
CA ASP A 60 -4.94 -11.85 7.37
C ASP A 60 -3.78 -11.11 6.71
N TYR A 61 -2.56 -11.63 6.85
CA TYR A 61 -1.32 -11.00 6.47
C TYR A 61 -0.47 -11.94 5.63
N LEU A 62 -0.41 -11.71 4.33
CA LEU A 62 0.38 -12.49 3.39
C LEU A 62 1.74 -11.83 3.14
N ILE A 63 2.81 -12.58 3.35
CA ILE A 63 4.18 -12.16 3.03
C ILE A 63 4.65 -12.92 1.80
N VAL A 64 5.09 -12.19 0.78
CA VAL A 64 5.62 -12.76 -0.48
C VAL A 64 7.09 -12.44 -0.60
N THR A 65 7.91 -13.46 -0.86
CA THR A 65 9.36 -13.29 -0.89
C THR A 65 10.07 -14.39 -1.70
N ILE A 66 11.41 -14.38 -1.68
CA ILE A 66 12.25 -15.49 -2.12
C ILE A 66 12.77 -16.28 -0.92
N ASP A 67 13.15 -17.55 -1.14
CA ASP A 67 13.62 -18.41 -0.05
C ASP A 67 14.87 -17.85 0.65
N ALA A 68 15.70 -17.09 -0.06
CA ALA A 68 16.86 -16.42 0.54
C ALA A 68 16.50 -15.39 1.62
N TYR A 69 15.28 -14.85 1.62
CA TYR A 69 14.82 -13.85 2.60
C TYR A 69 13.77 -14.42 3.57
N LYS A 70 13.62 -15.75 3.57
CA LYS A 70 12.60 -16.43 4.38
C LYS A 70 12.77 -16.15 5.88
N GLU A 71 13.99 -16.07 6.38
CA GLU A 71 14.25 -15.73 7.78
C GLU A 71 13.67 -14.36 8.16
N ALA A 72 13.88 -13.34 7.33
CA ALA A 72 13.30 -12.02 7.56
C ALA A 72 11.77 -12.06 7.53
N ALA A 73 11.19 -12.84 6.60
CA ALA A 73 9.74 -13.03 6.52
C ALA A 73 9.18 -13.74 7.77
N GLU A 74 9.88 -14.73 8.30
CA GLU A 74 9.50 -15.44 9.53
C GLU A 74 9.55 -14.53 10.76
N ARG A 75 10.56 -13.66 10.86
CA ARG A 75 10.66 -12.68 11.95
C ARG A 75 9.47 -11.73 11.96
N ILE A 76 9.17 -11.09 10.82
CA ILE A 76 8.03 -10.16 10.76
C ILE A 76 6.69 -10.89 10.91
N ALA A 77 6.54 -12.11 10.40
CA ALA A 77 5.36 -12.94 10.58
C ALA A 77 5.15 -13.27 12.06
N SER A 78 6.20 -13.67 12.77
CA SER A 78 6.16 -13.94 14.21
C SER A 78 5.73 -12.71 15.00
N TRP A 79 6.29 -11.54 14.68
CA TRP A 79 5.91 -10.28 15.29
C TRP A 79 4.44 -9.94 15.06
N LYS A 80 4.00 -9.96 13.81
CA LYS A 80 2.60 -9.67 13.45
C LYS A 80 1.62 -10.67 14.07
N SER A 81 2.03 -11.93 14.22
CA SER A 81 1.22 -12.95 14.90
C SER A 81 1.03 -12.64 16.39
N ARG A 82 2.04 -12.09 17.06
CA ARG A 82 1.92 -11.61 18.44
C ARG A 82 0.92 -10.45 18.57
N LEU A 83 0.76 -9.67 17.50
CA LEU A 83 -0.24 -8.59 17.42
C LEU A 83 -1.64 -9.09 17.00
N GLY A 84 -1.82 -10.41 16.83
CA GLY A 84 -3.10 -11.04 16.55
C GLY A 84 -3.38 -11.32 15.07
N PHE A 85 -2.45 -11.04 14.15
CA PHE A 85 -2.62 -11.35 12.74
C PHE A 85 -2.32 -12.82 12.44
N LYS A 86 -3.12 -13.43 11.57
CA LYS A 86 -2.84 -14.74 11.01
C LYS A 86 -1.94 -14.58 9.79
N CYS A 87 -0.65 -14.82 9.99
CA CYS A 87 0.35 -14.61 8.95
C CYS A 87 0.58 -15.87 8.12
N ASN A 88 0.81 -15.68 6.82
CA ASN A 88 1.25 -16.72 5.91
C ASN A 88 2.41 -16.22 5.05
N ILE A 89 3.35 -17.10 4.71
CA ILE A 89 4.52 -16.80 3.89
C ILE A 89 4.44 -17.59 2.61
N PHE A 90 4.42 -16.88 1.48
CA PHE A 90 4.52 -17.44 0.15
C PHE A 90 5.91 -17.16 -0.42
N SER A 91 6.83 -18.11 -0.28
CA SER A 91 8.17 -18.00 -0.82
C SER A 91 8.39 -18.94 -2.00
N LYS A 92 9.33 -18.57 -2.84
CA LYS A 92 9.87 -19.40 -3.93
C LYS A 92 11.39 -19.27 -3.96
N PRO A 93 12.14 -20.25 -4.45
CA PRO A 93 13.57 -20.12 -4.65
C PRO A 93 13.91 -18.88 -5.52
N LYS A 94 13.09 -18.64 -6.52
CA LYS A 94 13.20 -17.50 -7.44
C LYS A 94 11.83 -17.22 -8.06
N TRP A 95 11.55 -15.93 -8.30
CA TRP A 95 10.43 -15.48 -9.11
C TRP A 95 10.94 -15.19 -10.52
N GLU A 96 10.67 -16.08 -11.45
CA GLU A 96 11.11 -15.88 -12.83
C GLU A 96 10.29 -14.83 -13.55
N ARG A 97 10.98 -13.93 -14.25
CA ARG A 97 10.33 -13.05 -15.21
C ARG A 97 9.98 -13.87 -16.43
N ASN A 98 8.73 -13.95 -16.76
CA ASN A 98 8.26 -14.47 -18.02
C ASN A 98 7.63 -13.33 -18.85
N ASN A 99 7.14 -13.68 -20.05
CA ASN A 99 6.49 -12.70 -20.93
C ASN A 99 5.13 -12.21 -20.40
N ASN A 100 4.65 -12.73 -19.28
CA ASN A 100 3.45 -12.23 -18.61
C ASN A 100 3.85 -11.20 -17.53
N PRO A 101 3.60 -9.90 -17.75
CA PRO A 101 3.93 -8.86 -16.78
C PRO A 101 3.13 -8.99 -15.48
N GLN A 102 2.04 -9.76 -15.47
CA GLN A 102 1.21 -10.01 -14.29
C GLN A 102 1.54 -11.32 -13.55
N PHE A 103 2.60 -12.02 -13.95
CA PHE A 103 2.93 -13.36 -13.44
C PHE A 103 2.95 -13.44 -11.90
N VAL A 104 3.55 -12.47 -11.22
CA VAL A 104 3.60 -12.44 -9.75
C VAL A 104 2.20 -12.24 -9.17
N ALA A 105 1.44 -11.30 -9.69
CA ALA A 105 0.07 -11.03 -9.27
C ALA A 105 -0.84 -12.26 -9.47
N ASP A 106 -0.74 -12.91 -10.63
CA ASP A 106 -1.50 -14.14 -10.92
C ASP A 106 -1.10 -15.29 -9.97
N SER A 107 0.19 -15.39 -9.65
CA SER A 107 0.69 -16.41 -8.71
C SER A 107 0.16 -16.17 -7.29
N ILE A 108 0.09 -14.91 -6.85
CA ILE A 108 -0.46 -14.54 -5.55
C ILE A 108 -1.95 -14.87 -5.49
N ARG A 109 -2.73 -14.47 -6.51
CA ARG A 109 -4.16 -14.81 -6.58
C ARG A 109 -4.39 -16.32 -6.53
N LYS A 110 -3.67 -17.07 -7.37
CA LYS A 110 -3.76 -18.56 -7.37
C LYS A 110 -3.39 -19.16 -6.02
N TYR A 111 -2.40 -18.61 -5.33
CA TYR A 111 -2.04 -19.06 -4.00
C TYR A 111 -3.15 -18.79 -2.98
N CYS A 112 -3.73 -17.61 -3.01
CA CYS A 112 -4.89 -17.27 -2.17
C CYS A 112 -6.09 -18.18 -2.46
N ASP A 113 -6.41 -18.41 -3.73
CA ASP A 113 -7.58 -19.21 -4.15
C ASP A 113 -7.41 -20.71 -3.88
N ASN A 114 -6.22 -21.26 -4.14
CA ASN A 114 -6.00 -22.71 -4.12
C ASN A 114 -5.43 -23.22 -2.80
N VAL A 115 -4.62 -22.43 -2.11
CA VAL A 115 -3.93 -22.83 -0.88
C VAL A 115 -4.57 -22.21 0.35
N LEU A 116 -4.67 -20.88 0.40
CA LEU A 116 -5.22 -20.20 1.57
C LEU A 116 -6.75 -20.28 1.64
N LYS A 117 -7.43 -20.43 0.49
CA LYS A 117 -8.90 -20.39 0.38
C LYS A 117 -9.51 -19.12 0.98
N CYS A 118 -8.72 -18.04 1.04
CA CYS A 118 -9.13 -16.74 1.53
C CYS A 118 -8.30 -15.62 0.90
N ARG A 119 -8.86 -14.41 0.91
CA ARG A 119 -8.16 -13.18 0.55
C ARG A 119 -7.61 -12.54 1.83
N PRO A 120 -6.29 -12.27 1.92
CA PRO A 120 -5.71 -11.55 3.05
C PRO A 120 -6.17 -10.08 3.05
N ASP A 121 -6.01 -9.38 4.18
CA ASP A 121 -6.21 -7.93 4.26
C ASP A 121 -4.92 -7.16 3.93
N TYR A 122 -3.76 -7.80 4.17
CA TYR A 122 -2.44 -7.21 3.98
C TYR A 122 -1.55 -8.06 3.10
N LEU A 123 -0.82 -7.42 2.23
CA LEU A 123 0.24 -7.99 1.41
C LEU A 123 1.55 -7.26 1.67
N LEU A 124 2.56 -7.97 2.16
CA LEU A 124 3.93 -7.50 2.26
C LEU A 124 4.82 -8.25 1.28
N ILE A 125 5.51 -7.52 0.42
CA ILE A 125 6.52 -8.09 -0.48
C ILE A 125 7.90 -7.77 0.11
N ILE A 126 8.76 -8.79 0.30
CA ILE A 126 10.14 -8.61 0.73
C ILE A 126 11.05 -9.01 -0.41
N GLY A 127 11.83 -8.06 -0.90
CA GLY A 127 12.76 -8.22 -2.01
C GLY A 127 12.68 -7.10 -3.03
N SER A 128 13.76 -6.95 -3.79
CA SER A 128 13.85 -6.01 -4.91
C SER A 128 12.96 -6.42 -6.08
N ASN A 129 12.87 -5.55 -7.09
CA ASN A 129 12.20 -5.91 -8.35
C ASN A 129 12.90 -7.03 -9.13
N ASN A 130 14.15 -7.37 -8.80
CA ASN A 130 14.87 -8.50 -9.38
C ASN A 130 14.51 -9.82 -8.67
N ASP A 131 14.19 -9.76 -7.38
CA ASP A 131 13.83 -10.91 -6.56
C ASP A 131 12.35 -11.28 -6.74
N VAL A 132 11.46 -10.31 -6.54
CA VAL A 132 10.01 -10.44 -6.72
C VAL A 132 9.57 -9.37 -7.73
N PRO A 133 9.47 -9.72 -9.03
CA PRO A 133 9.18 -8.76 -10.07
C PRO A 133 7.83 -8.04 -9.86
N ALA A 134 7.87 -6.71 -9.88
CA ALA A 134 6.67 -5.90 -9.96
C ALA A 134 6.10 -5.93 -11.39
N TYR A 135 4.82 -5.69 -11.50
CA TYR A 135 4.17 -5.52 -12.80
C TYR A 135 4.82 -4.37 -13.59
N LYS A 136 5.16 -4.65 -14.83
CA LYS A 136 5.64 -3.63 -15.77
C LYS A 136 4.80 -3.72 -17.04
N PRO A 137 4.01 -2.70 -17.36
CA PRO A 137 3.29 -2.66 -18.64
C PRO A 137 4.26 -2.78 -19.82
N MET A 138 3.80 -3.35 -20.92
CA MET A 138 4.64 -3.51 -22.14
C MET A 138 4.80 -2.21 -22.94
N ALA A 139 4.10 -1.14 -22.55
CA ALA A 139 4.20 0.16 -23.22
C ALA A 139 5.52 0.87 -22.86
N PRO A 140 6.12 1.65 -23.76
CA PRO A 140 7.29 2.45 -23.47
C PRO A 140 7.01 3.49 -22.39
N ASN A 141 8.04 3.86 -21.62
CA ASN A 141 7.96 4.86 -20.54
C ASN A 141 6.97 4.54 -19.40
N THR A 142 6.76 3.26 -19.10
CA THR A 142 5.89 2.83 -18.02
C THR A 142 6.68 2.46 -16.77
N TYR A 143 6.09 2.75 -15.61
CA TYR A 143 6.68 2.46 -14.30
C TYR A 143 6.27 1.08 -13.79
N CYS A 144 7.15 0.46 -13.01
CA CYS A 144 6.80 -0.77 -12.30
C CYS A 144 5.83 -0.48 -11.16
N SER A 145 4.89 -1.39 -10.91
CA SER A 145 3.87 -1.25 -9.86
C SER A 145 3.53 -2.57 -9.20
N ASP A 146 3.35 -2.55 -7.89
CA ASP A 146 2.83 -3.70 -7.13
C ASP A 146 1.30 -3.71 -7.04
N ALA A 147 0.62 -2.68 -7.55
CA ALA A 147 -0.83 -2.57 -7.48
C ALA A 147 -1.57 -3.81 -8.05
N PRO A 148 -1.18 -4.41 -9.18
CA PRO A 148 -1.84 -5.60 -9.69
C PRO A 148 -1.79 -6.81 -8.75
N ALA A 149 -0.79 -6.89 -7.86
CA ALA A 149 -0.69 -7.95 -6.87
C ALA A 149 -1.70 -7.79 -5.71
N ALA A 150 -2.19 -6.58 -5.50
CA ALA A 150 -3.19 -6.25 -4.48
C ALA A 150 -4.63 -6.21 -5.03
N ARG A 151 -4.83 -6.53 -6.30
CA ARG A 151 -6.14 -6.55 -6.96
C ARG A 151 -6.58 -7.97 -7.20
N PHE A 152 -7.71 -8.35 -6.66
CA PHE A 152 -8.30 -9.68 -6.77
C PHE A 152 -9.48 -9.71 -7.74
N ASP A 153 -10.09 -8.57 -8.01
CA ASP A 153 -11.03 -8.41 -9.11
C ASP A 153 -10.36 -7.67 -10.29
N ASN A 154 -10.82 -7.94 -11.49
CA ASN A 154 -10.33 -7.27 -12.70
C ASN A 154 -11.15 -6.02 -13.04
N LEU A 155 -12.06 -5.61 -12.17
CA LEU A 155 -13.06 -4.59 -12.42
C LEU A 155 -12.69 -3.24 -11.85
N SER A 156 -11.90 -3.22 -10.77
CA SER A 156 -11.49 -2.01 -10.06
C SER A 156 -10.07 -1.58 -10.40
N ARG A 157 -9.83 -0.26 -10.48
CA ARG A 157 -8.48 0.31 -10.48
C ARG A 157 -7.90 0.44 -9.07
N ASN A 158 -8.73 0.29 -8.06
CA ASN A 158 -8.34 0.38 -6.66
C ASN A 158 -7.78 -0.96 -6.16
N ASP A 159 -6.90 -0.88 -5.19
CA ASP A 159 -6.39 -2.06 -4.52
C ASP A 159 -7.47 -2.64 -3.59
N ASP A 160 -7.63 -3.96 -3.61
CA ASP A 160 -8.59 -4.68 -2.76
C ASP A 160 -8.01 -4.98 -1.38
N ILE A 161 -6.68 -4.98 -1.25
CA ILE A 161 -5.95 -5.23 -0.01
C ILE A 161 -4.84 -4.19 0.18
N ILE A 162 -4.44 -3.97 1.42
CA ILE A 162 -3.36 -3.05 1.76
C ILE A 162 -2.03 -3.70 1.41
N ARG A 163 -1.20 -3.04 0.61
CA ARG A 163 0.10 -3.56 0.18
C ARG A 163 1.27 -2.69 0.60
N GLY A 164 2.41 -3.34 0.76
CA GLY A 164 3.70 -2.69 0.97
C GLY A 164 4.84 -3.53 0.43
N ARG A 165 5.99 -2.89 0.19
CA ARG A 165 7.22 -3.57 -0.22
C ARG A 165 8.40 -3.12 0.62
N ILE A 166 9.18 -4.08 1.09
CA ILE A 166 10.52 -3.88 1.65
C ILE A 166 11.51 -4.21 0.52
N SER A 167 12.01 -3.17 -0.17
CA SER A 167 13.00 -3.33 -1.24
C SER A 167 14.38 -3.53 -0.64
N VAL A 168 14.91 -4.73 -0.77
CA VAL A 168 16.23 -5.14 -0.26
C VAL A 168 16.95 -6.00 -1.30
N TYR A 169 18.27 -6.06 -1.20
CA TYR A 169 19.14 -6.74 -2.17
C TYR A 169 19.93 -7.90 -1.54
N SER A 170 19.78 -8.15 -0.24
CA SER A 170 20.42 -9.25 0.47
C SER A 170 19.62 -9.71 1.67
N ALA A 171 19.84 -10.95 2.10
CA ALA A 171 19.21 -11.51 3.30
C ALA A 171 19.57 -10.69 4.56
N LYS A 172 20.83 -10.25 4.68
CA LYS A 172 21.29 -9.42 5.80
C LYS A 172 20.54 -8.09 5.85
N GLU A 173 20.35 -7.44 4.72
CA GLU A 173 19.60 -6.19 4.62
C GLU A 173 18.12 -6.41 4.96
N ALA A 174 17.52 -7.50 4.46
CA ALA A 174 16.13 -7.86 4.76
C ALA A 174 15.91 -8.02 6.28
N ILE A 175 16.81 -8.75 6.96
CA ILE A 175 16.77 -8.92 8.41
C ILE A 175 16.92 -7.56 9.10
N SER A 176 17.89 -6.73 8.71
CA SER A 176 18.13 -5.43 9.34
C SER A 176 16.93 -4.49 9.23
N VAL A 177 16.26 -4.46 8.07
CA VAL A 177 15.08 -3.62 7.87
C VAL A 177 13.89 -4.14 8.68
N VAL A 178 13.69 -5.46 8.70
CA VAL A 178 12.62 -6.09 9.49
C VAL A 178 12.84 -5.86 11.00
N ASP A 179 14.07 -6.04 11.49
CA ASP A 179 14.40 -5.82 12.91
C ASP A 179 14.19 -4.35 13.30
N LYS A 180 14.51 -3.40 12.41
CA LYS A 180 14.21 -1.98 12.61
C LYS A 180 12.72 -1.71 12.72
N ILE A 181 11.90 -2.31 11.84
CA ILE A 181 10.45 -2.16 11.88
C ILE A 181 9.89 -2.72 13.21
N ILE A 182 10.32 -3.92 13.58
CA ILE A 182 9.89 -4.56 14.83
C ILE A 182 10.29 -3.71 16.03
N SER A 183 11.55 -3.24 16.08
CA SER A 183 12.03 -2.40 17.17
C SER A 183 11.23 -1.10 17.31
N TYR A 184 10.88 -0.48 16.20
CA TYR A 184 10.06 0.74 16.19
C TYR A 184 8.63 0.48 16.69
N GLU A 185 8.02 -0.64 16.27
CA GLU A 185 6.66 -1.00 16.67
C GLU A 185 6.59 -1.48 18.14
N ASP A 186 7.62 -2.22 18.62
CA ASP A 186 7.68 -2.78 19.97
C ASP A 186 8.06 -1.71 21.02
N ASN A 187 8.95 -0.80 20.63
CA ASN A 187 9.45 0.25 21.51
C ASN A 187 9.54 1.60 20.76
N PRO A 188 8.38 2.22 20.44
CA PRO A 188 8.36 3.49 19.73
C PRO A 188 9.03 4.59 20.57
N PRO A 189 9.66 5.60 19.93
CA PRO A 189 10.21 6.74 20.64
C PRO A 189 9.17 7.41 21.54
N VAL A 190 9.56 7.69 22.79
CA VAL A 190 8.68 8.37 23.76
C VAL A 190 8.85 9.88 23.75
N ASP A 191 9.86 10.38 23.06
CA ASP A 191 10.11 11.81 22.93
C ASP A 191 9.08 12.46 22.01
N SER A 192 8.35 13.43 22.55
CA SER A 192 7.35 14.18 21.79
C SER A 192 7.95 14.96 20.63
N GLU A 193 9.21 15.41 20.73
CA GLU A 193 9.88 16.14 19.65
C GLU A 193 10.09 15.25 18.41
N PHE A 194 10.28 13.93 18.60
CA PHE A 194 10.37 12.98 17.49
C PHE A 194 9.14 13.06 16.57
N TYR A 195 7.95 13.18 17.17
CA TYR A 195 6.68 13.18 16.42
C TYR A 195 6.31 14.57 15.88
N ASN A 196 6.98 15.62 16.35
CA ASN A 196 6.74 16.99 15.90
C ASN A 196 7.69 17.43 14.78
N ASN A 197 8.61 16.56 14.35
CA ASN A 197 9.54 16.86 13.27
C ASN A 197 9.06 16.24 11.95
N ALA A 198 9.15 16.99 10.88
CA ALA A 198 8.86 16.55 9.53
C ALA A 198 10.02 16.91 8.60
N LEU A 199 10.31 16.02 7.64
CA LEU A 199 11.28 16.25 6.58
C LEU A 199 10.55 16.38 5.24
N ALA A 200 10.68 17.51 4.59
CA ALA A 200 10.17 17.76 3.26
C ALA A 200 11.31 17.68 2.23
N VAL A 201 11.11 16.82 1.24
CA VAL A 201 12.08 16.58 0.16
C VAL A 201 11.41 16.85 -1.17
N SER A 202 12.06 17.63 -2.03
CA SER A 202 11.60 17.85 -3.41
C SER A 202 12.79 17.92 -4.35
N LEU A 203 12.54 17.61 -5.62
CA LEU A 203 13.48 17.73 -6.71
C LEU A 203 13.07 18.88 -7.62
N PHE A 204 14.05 19.69 -8.06
CA PHE A 204 13.86 20.60 -9.16
C PHE A 204 14.07 19.85 -10.48
N TYR A 205 13.02 19.78 -11.31
CA TYR A 205 13.22 19.36 -12.68
C TYR A 205 13.77 20.54 -13.49
N PRO A 206 14.90 20.38 -14.18
CA PRO A 206 15.40 21.40 -15.11
C PRO A 206 14.32 21.72 -16.15
N ASN A 207 14.17 23.01 -16.49
CA ASN A 207 13.17 23.49 -17.47
C ASN A 207 13.20 22.78 -18.83
N ASP A 208 14.31 22.15 -19.21
CA ASP A 208 14.43 21.39 -20.44
C ASP A 208 13.68 20.06 -20.44
N TYR A 209 13.38 19.50 -19.26
CA TYR A 209 12.54 18.31 -19.13
C TYR A 209 11.05 18.64 -19.33
N LEU A 210 10.64 19.85 -18.97
CA LEU A 210 9.24 20.31 -19.07
C LEU A 210 8.83 20.72 -20.48
N LYS A 211 9.78 21.02 -21.36
CA LYS A 211 9.51 21.45 -22.75
C LYS A 211 8.97 20.34 -23.67
N ASN A 212 9.15 19.09 -23.29
CA ASN A 212 8.75 17.92 -24.11
C ASN A 212 7.46 17.25 -23.63
N TYR A 213 6.85 17.73 -22.56
CA TYR A 213 5.57 17.26 -22.07
C TYR A 213 4.57 18.40 -22.23
N GLU A 214 3.56 18.20 -23.07
CA GLU A 214 2.42 19.11 -23.23
C GLU A 214 1.56 19.22 -21.94
N ASP A 215 1.76 18.32 -20.98
CA ASP A 215 1.27 18.47 -19.63
C ASP A 215 2.15 19.49 -18.90
N LYS A 216 1.53 20.58 -18.49
CA LYS A 216 2.09 21.57 -17.56
C LYS A 216 2.66 20.81 -16.37
N GLY A 217 3.99 20.67 -16.33
CA GLY A 217 4.68 19.83 -15.37
C GLY A 217 4.19 20.07 -13.95
N GLN A 218 3.96 19.02 -13.20
CA GLN A 218 3.63 19.14 -11.78
C GLN A 218 4.78 19.89 -11.12
N ASP A 219 4.49 21.05 -10.58
CA ASP A 219 5.42 21.83 -9.78
C ASP A 219 5.49 21.20 -8.39
N PHE A 220 6.23 20.11 -8.29
CA PHE A 220 6.43 19.41 -7.02
C PHE A 220 7.01 20.31 -5.92
N PHE A 221 7.76 21.33 -6.29
CA PHE A 221 8.28 22.28 -5.33
C PHE A 221 7.16 23.12 -4.69
N SER A 222 6.28 23.71 -5.49
CA SER A 222 5.16 24.48 -4.97
C SER A 222 4.17 23.62 -4.17
N GLU A 223 3.96 22.37 -4.60
CA GLU A 223 3.12 21.43 -3.84
C GLU A 223 3.73 21.11 -2.47
N VAL A 224 5.04 20.81 -2.41
CA VAL A 224 5.73 20.54 -1.14
C VAL A 224 5.80 21.78 -0.25
N GLU A 225 5.97 22.98 -0.81
CA GLU A 225 5.90 24.23 -0.04
C GLU A 225 4.51 24.49 0.55
N GLY A 226 3.45 24.16 -0.18
CA GLY A 226 2.08 24.18 0.36
C GLY A 226 1.94 23.27 1.58
N ILE A 227 2.40 22.02 1.46
CA ILE A 227 2.41 21.06 2.58
C ILE A 227 3.24 21.56 3.75
N ASN A 228 4.40 22.20 3.51
CA ASN A 228 5.25 22.78 4.56
C ASN A 228 4.53 23.89 5.35
N ILE A 229 3.77 24.73 4.67
CA ILE A 229 2.98 25.79 5.32
C ILE A 229 1.92 25.15 6.23
N ASP A 230 1.21 24.13 5.73
CA ASP A 230 0.18 23.43 6.49
C ASP A 230 0.77 22.73 7.72
N LEU A 231 1.88 21.99 7.56
CA LEU A 231 2.56 21.32 8.67
C LEU A 231 3.03 22.30 9.73
N LYS A 232 3.62 23.44 9.35
CA LYS A 232 4.04 24.49 10.29
C LYS A 232 2.85 25.10 11.03
N THR A 233 1.73 25.30 10.33
CA THR A 233 0.50 25.80 10.95
C THR A 233 -0.06 24.83 11.98
N LEU A 234 0.16 23.52 11.79
CA LEU A 234 -0.17 22.47 12.74
C LEU A 234 0.86 22.29 13.87
N GLY A 235 1.94 23.07 13.88
CA GLY A 235 2.96 23.08 14.93
C GLY A 235 4.15 22.14 14.70
N TYR A 236 4.32 21.59 13.48
CA TYR A 236 5.47 20.77 13.15
C TYR A 236 6.73 21.59 12.87
N ASN A 237 7.87 21.09 13.29
CA ASN A 237 9.18 21.55 12.85
C ASN A 237 9.50 20.92 11.50
N VAL A 238 9.60 21.71 10.45
CA VAL A 238 9.81 21.19 9.09
C VAL A 238 11.21 21.51 8.62
N GLU A 239 12.02 20.45 8.45
CA GLU A 239 13.31 20.52 7.73
C GLU A 239 13.05 20.36 6.23
N ARG A 240 13.73 21.16 5.41
CA ARG A 240 13.60 21.15 3.95
C ARG A 240 14.88 20.67 3.31
N LYS A 241 14.80 19.73 2.37
CA LYS A 241 15.91 19.28 1.53
C LYS A 241 15.45 19.26 0.08
N TYR A 242 15.91 20.27 -0.65
CA TYR A 242 15.62 20.40 -2.07
C TYR A 242 16.93 20.25 -2.86
N ASN A 243 16.86 19.47 -3.96
CA ASN A 243 18.01 19.20 -4.83
C ASN A 243 17.64 19.50 -6.28
#